data_bdb23ab9369bfb1ea14cdc3e98a0608d
#
_entry.id   bdb23ab9369bfb1ea14cdc3e98a0608d
#
_cell.length_a   1.000
_cell.length_b   1.000
_cell.length_c   1.000
_cell.angle_alpha   90.00
_cell.angle_beta   90.00
_cell.angle_gamma   90.00
#
_symmetry.space_group_name_H-M   'P 1'
#
loop_
_entity.id
_entity.type
_entity.pdbx_description
1 polymer ?
#
loop_
_entity_poly.entity_id
_entity_poly.type
_entity_poly.pdbx_seq_one_letter_code
_entity_poly.pdbx_strand_id
1 'polypeptide(L)'
;MKFVVFDVETPNSANHRMSAIGVSVVEDMQIVKEFATLVNPETHFDHFNIELTGITPDAVKDAPTFPQLWEMIEPIFSDGVLVAHNAPFDMGVLARCLRAYRIEWAPYAQYACTVRMSKACFPELYNHRLNTVSEFLGIELDHHKASSDAHACAEILIACLRQGVDLRRFLRAYDMNACCTLGGNWR
;
A
#
# COMPACT_ATOMS: atom_id res chain seq x y z
N MET A 1 7.00 -18.25 2.17
CA MET A 1 6.43 -17.14 2.99
C MET A 1 5.65 -16.28 2.03
N LYS A 2 4.43 -15.88 2.44
CA LYS A 2 3.52 -15.08 1.61
C LYS A 2 3.58 -13.61 1.99
N PHE A 3 3.66 -12.75 0.99
CA PHE A 3 3.57 -11.30 1.15
C PHE A 3 2.37 -10.77 0.37
N VAL A 4 1.68 -9.84 0.97
CA VAL A 4 0.59 -9.10 0.34
C VAL A 4 1.06 -7.67 0.17
N VAL A 5 1.58 -7.39 -1.01
CA VAL A 5 2.09 -6.07 -1.37
C VAL A 5 0.90 -5.25 -1.86
N PHE A 6 0.72 -4.05 -1.31
CA PHE A 6 -0.41 -3.22 -1.70
C PHE A 6 -0.06 -1.74 -1.70
N ASP A 7 -0.81 -1.00 -2.48
CA ASP A 7 -0.76 0.44 -2.60
C ASP A 7 -2.18 0.99 -2.65
N VAL A 8 -2.42 2.16 -2.04
CA VAL A 8 -3.73 2.76 -1.98
C VAL A 8 -3.72 4.22 -2.45
N GLU A 9 -4.75 4.59 -3.22
CA GLU A 9 -5.03 5.98 -3.55
C GLU A 9 -6.12 6.54 -2.65
N THR A 10 -6.01 7.83 -2.33
CA THR A 10 -6.98 8.50 -1.44
C THR A 10 -7.70 9.64 -2.16
N PRO A 11 -9.00 9.84 -1.86
CA PRO A 11 -9.78 10.91 -2.50
C PRO A 11 -9.43 12.31 -1.99
N ASN A 12 -8.88 12.40 -0.78
CA ASN A 12 -8.60 13.68 -0.13
C ASN A 12 -7.51 13.57 0.96
N SER A 13 -7.07 14.70 1.45
CA SER A 13 -5.99 14.84 2.45
C SER A 13 -6.32 14.27 3.83
N ALA A 14 -7.59 14.01 4.15
CA ALA A 14 -7.97 13.37 5.41
C ALA A 14 -7.51 11.90 5.50
N ASN A 15 -7.32 11.24 4.35
CA ASN A 15 -6.83 9.86 4.25
C ASN A 15 -7.64 8.84 5.08
N HIS A 16 -8.93 9.09 5.27
CA HIS A 16 -9.84 8.21 6.03
C HIS A 16 -10.59 7.23 5.14
N ARG A 17 -10.39 7.34 3.84
CA ARG A 17 -11.00 6.53 2.79
C ARG A 17 -9.97 6.27 1.72
N MET A 18 -10.15 5.19 0.95
CA MET A 18 -9.39 4.93 -0.27
C MET A 18 -10.29 5.07 -1.48
N SER A 19 -9.72 5.51 -2.60
CA SER A 19 -10.39 5.61 -3.90
C SER A 19 -9.91 4.56 -4.91
N ALA A 20 -8.79 3.91 -4.63
CA ALA A 20 -8.30 2.74 -5.35
C ALA A 20 -7.39 1.90 -4.46
N ILE A 21 -7.21 0.65 -4.85
CA ILE A 21 -6.22 -0.26 -4.28
C ILE A 21 -5.61 -1.12 -5.39
N GLY A 22 -4.30 -1.30 -5.32
CA GLY A 22 -3.56 -2.31 -6.07
C GLY A 22 -2.98 -3.34 -5.11
N VAL A 23 -2.97 -4.60 -5.51
CA VAL A 23 -2.44 -5.71 -4.70
C VAL A 23 -1.64 -6.65 -5.58
N SER A 24 -0.43 -6.99 -5.14
CA SER A 24 0.43 -8.02 -5.71
C SER A 24 0.78 -9.04 -4.63
N VAL A 25 0.42 -10.29 -4.82
CA VAL A 25 0.76 -11.38 -3.89
C VAL A 25 2.07 -12.01 -4.31
N VAL A 26 3.03 -12.05 -3.40
CA VAL A 26 4.35 -12.63 -3.64
C VAL A 26 4.52 -13.89 -2.80
N GLU A 27 4.83 -15.00 -3.47
CA GLU A 27 5.21 -16.27 -2.86
C GLU A 27 6.46 -16.80 -3.57
N ASP A 28 7.39 -17.38 -2.81
CA ASP A 28 8.61 -17.99 -3.33
C ASP A 28 9.40 -17.11 -4.33
N MET A 29 9.51 -15.81 -4.02
CA MET A 29 10.18 -14.80 -4.85
C MET A 29 9.53 -14.56 -6.22
N GLN A 30 8.24 -14.83 -6.34
CA GLN A 30 7.46 -14.61 -7.56
C GLN A 30 6.15 -13.92 -7.25
N ILE A 31 5.71 -13.03 -8.12
CA ILE A 31 4.37 -12.47 -8.08
C ILE A 31 3.42 -13.53 -8.63
N VAL A 32 2.55 -14.07 -7.77
CA VAL A 32 1.65 -15.17 -8.12
C VAL A 32 0.22 -14.72 -8.42
N LYS A 33 -0.14 -13.51 -7.97
CA LYS A 33 -1.47 -12.93 -8.20
C LYS A 33 -1.40 -11.42 -8.13
N GLU A 34 -2.12 -10.77 -9.02
CA GLU A 34 -2.29 -9.32 -9.01
C GLU A 34 -3.74 -8.95 -9.29
N PHE A 35 -4.18 -7.89 -8.66
CA PHE A 35 -5.45 -7.26 -8.98
C PHE A 35 -5.43 -5.80 -8.54
N ALA A 36 -6.28 -4.99 -9.15
CA ALA A 36 -6.52 -3.63 -8.72
C ALA A 36 -7.99 -3.27 -8.96
N THR A 37 -8.50 -2.38 -8.16
CA THR A 37 -9.86 -1.88 -8.33
C THR A 37 -9.98 -0.44 -7.84
N LEU A 38 -10.86 0.31 -8.47
CA LEU A 38 -11.39 1.54 -7.90
C LEU A 38 -12.28 1.21 -6.70
N VAL A 39 -12.38 2.13 -5.78
CA VAL A 39 -13.22 2.03 -4.58
C VAL A 39 -14.05 3.29 -4.47
N ASN A 40 -15.35 3.15 -4.27
CA ASN A 40 -16.20 4.29 -3.96
C ASN A 40 -15.94 4.72 -2.51
N PRO A 41 -15.30 5.87 -2.29
CA PRO A 41 -14.90 6.29 -0.95
C PRO A 41 -16.06 6.89 -0.13
N GLU A 42 -17.21 7.12 -0.75
CA GLU A 42 -18.40 7.75 -0.13
C GLU A 42 -18.07 9.09 0.56
N THR A 43 -17.18 9.85 -0.03
CA THR A 43 -16.74 11.16 0.49
C THR A 43 -16.30 12.07 -0.66
N HIS A 44 -16.05 13.34 -0.34
CA HIS A 44 -15.58 14.32 -1.32
C HIS A 44 -14.15 14.01 -1.79
N PHE A 45 -13.82 14.54 -2.96
CA PHE A 45 -12.48 14.53 -3.51
C PHE A 45 -11.86 15.93 -3.44
N ASP A 46 -10.60 16.00 -3.03
CA ASP A 46 -9.80 17.20 -3.16
C ASP A 46 -9.27 17.29 -4.60
N HIS A 47 -9.23 18.50 -5.15
CA HIS A 47 -8.73 18.74 -6.52
C HIS A 47 -7.29 18.22 -6.70
N PHE A 48 -6.44 18.43 -5.70
CA PHE A 48 -5.08 17.92 -5.70
C PHE A 48 -5.01 16.40 -5.86
N ASN A 49 -5.88 15.65 -5.18
CA ASN A 49 -5.89 14.19 -5.27
C ASN A 49 -6.39 13.72 -6.65
N ILE A 50 -7.37 14.44 -7.23
CA ILE A 50 -7.84 14.16 -8.60
C ILE A 50 -6.70 14.41 -9.61
N GLU A 51 -5.98 15.52 -9.49
CA GLU A 51 -4.85 15.82 -10.38
C GLU A 51 -3.72 14.80 -10.25
N LEU A 52 -3.45 14.35 -9.01
CA LEU A 52 -2.37 13.40 -8.72
C LEU A 52 -2.66 12.00 -9.25
N THR A 53 -3.88 11.49 -9.03
CA THR A 53 -4.23 10.09 -9.30
C THR A 53 -5.03 9.89 -10.58
N GLY A 54 -5.63 10.97 -11.11
CA GLY A 54 -6.58 10.91 -12.21
C GLY A 54 -7.96 10.34 -11.82
N ILE A 55 -8.17 9.98 -10.55
CA ILE A 55 -9.42 9.37 -10.09
C ILE A 55 -10.43 10.44 -9.75
N THR A 56 -11.56 10.43 -10.46
CA THR A 56 -12.65 11.40 -10.26
C THR A 56 -13.83 10.77 -9.52
N PRO A 57 -14.73 11.58 -8.92
CA PRO A 57 -15.97 11.08 -8.32
C PRO A 57 -16.81 10.23 -9.31
N ASP A 58 -16.87 10.63 -10.57
CA ASP A 58 -17.61 9.90 -11.60
C ASP A 58 -17.00 8.53 -11.91
N ALA A 59 -15.67 8.42 -11.85
CA ALA A 59 -14.97 7.17 -12.10
C ALA A 59 -15.26 6.10 -11.03
N VAL A 60 -15.54 6.51 -9.80
CA VAL A 60 -15.75 5.60 -8.66
C VAL A 60 -17.20 5.38 -8.27
N LYS A 61 -18.16 6.07 -8.91
CA LYS A 61 -19.58 6.05 -8.50
C LYS A 61 -20.19 4.65 -8.47
N ASP A 62 -19.80 3.81 -9.44
CA ASP A 62 -20.29 2.43 -9.60
C ASP A 62 -19.28 1.38 -9.07
N ALA A 63 -18.18 1.85 -8.48
CA ALA A 63 -17.18 0.97 -7.87
C ALA A 63 -17.67 0.42 -6.53
N PRO A 64 -17.15 -0.73 -6.07
CA PRO A 64 -17.47 -1.25 -4.75
C PRO A 64 -17.08 -0.27 -3.65
N THR A 65 -17.89 -0.20 -2.61
CA THR A 65 -17.51 0.48 -1.36
C THR A 65 -16.44 -0.32 -0.62
N PHE A 66 -15.76 0.31 0.35
CA PHE A 66 -14.73 -0.40 1.12
C PHE A 66 -15.24 -1.66 1.83
N PRO A 67 -16.43 -1.71 2.46
CA PRO A 67 -16.95 -2.95 3.04
C PRO A 67 -17.09 -4.09 2.02
N GLN A 68 -17.62 -3.79 0.82
CA GLN A 68 -17.76 -4.78 -0.26
C GLN A 68 -16.39 -5.29 -0.75
N LEU A 69 -15.43 -4.38 -0.90
CA LEU A 69 -14.06 -4.74 -1.23
C LEU A 69 -13.43 -5.59 -0.12
N TRP A 70 -13.63 -5.22 1.15
CA TRP A 70 -13.02 -5.88 2.29
C TRP A 70 -13.41 -7.36 2.39
N GLU A 71 -14.66 -7.69 2.15
CA GLU A 71 -15.13 -9.08 2.10
C GLU A 71 -14.33 -9.94 1.11
N MET A 72 -13.85 -9.35 0.01
CA MET A 72 -13.06 -10.05 -1.01
C MET A 72 -11.57 -10.15 -0.67
N ILE A 73 -11.00 -9.11 -0.03
CA ILE A 73 -9.55 -9.02 0.19
C ILE A 73 -9.11 -9.47 1.59
N GLU A 74 -10.01 -9.44 2.58
CA GLU A 74 -9.68 -9.82 3.97
C GLU A 74 -8.99 -11.18 4.07
N PRO A 75 -9.45 -12.25 3.41
CA PRO A 75 -8.78 -13.56 3.49
C PRO A 75 -7.34 -13.52 2.96
N ILE A 76 -7.06 -12.64 1.98
CA ILE A 76 -5.71 -12.48 1.41
C ILE A 76 -4.84 -11.71 2.40
N PHE A 77 -5.37 -10.62 2.98
CA PHE A 77 -4.66 -9.75 3.93
C PHE A 77 -4.37 -10.43 5.26
N SER A 78 -5.22 -11.38 5.66
CA SER A 78 -5.05 -12.16 6.89
C SER A 78 -4.03 -13.30 6.76
N ASP A 79 -3.67 -13.70 5.54
CA ASP A 79 -2.82 -14.86 5.25
C ASP A 79 -1.40 -14.46 4.78
N GLY A 80 -0.89 -13.31 5.19
CA GLY A 80 0.44 -12.88 4.77
C GLY A 80 1.01 -11.70 5.53
N VAL A 81 2.27 -11.39 5.26
CA VAL A 81 2.91 -10.15 5.71
C VAL A 81 2.51 -9.03 4.75
N LEU A 82 1.93 -7.95 5.27
CA LEU A 82 1.57 -6.78 4.49
C LEU A 82 2.83 -6.00 4.11
N VAL A 83 2.91 -5.55 2.86
CA VAL A 83 4.06 -4.78 2.39
C VAL A 83 3.57 -3.58 1.59
N ALA A 84 4.19 -2.43 1.77
CA ALA A 84 3.96 -1.26 0.93
C ALA A 84 5.23 -0.40 0.81
N HIS A 85 5.22 0.52 -0.15
CA HIS A 85 6.30 1.48 -0.30
C HIS A 85 5.97 2.75 0.49
N ASN A 86 6.66 3.01 1.59
CA ASN A 86 6.27 3.93 2.67
C ASN A 86 5.05 3.42 3.46
N ALA A 87 5.08 2.15 3.80
CA ALA A 87 4.01 1.37 4.40
C ALA A 87 3.22 2.03 5.56
N PRO A 88 3.78 2.91 6.42
CA PRO A 88 2.97 3.60 7.42
C PRO A 88 1.80 4.39 6.85
N PHE A 89 1.90 4.89 5.61
CA PHE A 89 0.80 5.58 4.95
C PHE A 89 -0.34 4.61 4.61
N ASP A 90 -0.04 3.57 3.87
CA ASP A 90 -1.03 2.59 3.37
C ASP A 90 -1.69 1.83 4.53
N MET A 91 -0.88 1.39 5.50
CA MET A 91 -1.37 0.78 6.73
C MET A 91 -2.29 1.72 7.50
N GLY A 92 -1.96 3.01 7.52
CA GLY A 92 -2.77 4.04 8.16
C GLY A 92 -4.11 4.27 7.44
N VAL A 93 -4.12 4.29 6.10
CA VAL A 93 -5.36 4.39 5.32
C VAL A 93 -6.24 3.15 5.55
N LEU A 94 -5.66 1.95 5.48
CA LEU A 94 -6.37 0.69 5.74
C LEU A 94 -7.03 0.70 7.13
N ALA A 95 -6.26 1.01 8.18
CA ALA A 95 -6.78 1.06 9.54
C ALA A 95 -7.90 2.08 9.72
N ARG A 96 -7.79 3.25 9.06
CA ARG A 96 -8.83 4.28 9.10
C ARG A 96 -10.08 3.89 8.33
N CYS A 97 -9.94 3.19 7.19
CA CYS A 97 -11.08 2.63 6.45
C CYS A 97 -11.84 1.62 7.31
N LEU A 98 -11.16 0.63 7.89
CA LEU A 98 -11.76 -0.37 8.78
C LEU A 98 -12.57 0.31 9.91
N ARG A 99 -11.96 1.27 10.58
CA ARG A 99 -12.61 2.01 11.66
C ARG A 99 -13.82 2.82 11.18
N ALA A 100 -13.69 3.50 10.06
CA ALA A 100 -14.74 4.37 9.55
C ALA A 100 -16.01 3.59 9.17
N TYR A 101 -15.85 2.33 8.78
CA TYR A 101 -16.95 1.41 8.49
C TYR A 101 -17.28 0.46 9.65
N ARG A 102 -16.61 0.61 10.80
CA ARG A 102 -16.80 -0.23 12.01
C ARG A 102 -16.58 -1.71 11.73
N ILE A 103 -15.61 -2.01 10.87
CA ILE A 103 -15.22 -3.36 10.56
C ILE A 103 -14.15 -3.79 11.56
N GLU A 104 -14.40 -4.88 12.29
CA GLU A 104 -13.42 -5.48 13.19
C GLU A 104 -12.48 -6.38 12.40
N TRP A 105 -11.18 -6.25 12.67
CA TRP A 105 -10.13 -7.10 12.13
C TRP A 105 -9.06 -7.32 13.20
N ALA A 106 -7.97 -8.04 12.83
CA ALA A 106 -6.85 -8.28 13.73
C ALA A 106 -6.37 -6.99 14.40
N PRO A 107 -6.14 -6.96 15.71
CA PRO A 107 -5.69 -5.76 16.42
C PRO A 107 -4.30 -5.32 15.99
N TYR A 108 -3.47 -6.26 15.52
CA TYR A 108 -2.14 -6.01 14.98
C TYR A 108 -1.95 -6.74 13.67
N ALA A 109 -1.36 -6.05 12.68
CA ALA A 109 -0.95 -6.64 11.42
C ALA A 109 0.57 -6.59 11.28
N GLN A 110 1.19 -7.70 10.87
CA GLN A 110 2.61 -7.69 10.53
C GLN A 110 2.82 -6.99 9.19
N TYR A 111 3.80 -6.09 9.13
CA TYR A 111 4.13 -5.40 7.89
C TYR A 111 5.62 -5.19 7.70
N ALA A 112 6.04 -4.99 6.46
CA ALA A 112 7.35 -4.50 6.07
C ALA A 112 7.21 -3.28 5.14
N CYS A 113 8.27 -2.47 5.07
CA CYS A 113 8.30 -1.26 4.25
C CYS A 113 9.48 -1.32 3.28
N THR A 114 9.21 -1.30 1.98
CA THR A 114 10.24 -1.40 0.95
C THR A 114 11.15 -0.18 0.89
N VAL A 115 10.73 1.01 1.36
CA VAL A 115 11.64 2.16 1.56
C VAL A 115 12.75 1.82 2.54
N ARG A 116 12.42 1.14 3.64
CA ARG A 116 13.43 0.75 4.65
C ARG A 116 14.34 -0.36 4.14
N MET A 117 13.77 -1.29 3.37
CA MET A 117 14.52 -2.39 2.77
C MET A 117 15.48 -1.86 1.70
N SER A 118 15.01 -1.01 0.78
CA SER A 118 15.83 -0.43 -0.27
C SER A 118 16.97 0.43 0.26
N LYS A 119 16.76 1.16 1.37
CA LYS A 119 17.86 1.88 2.05
C LYS A 119 18.99 0.98 2.53
N ALA A 120 18.68 -0.25 2.90
CA ALA A 120 19.68 -1.22 3.33
C ALA A 120 20.33 -1.95 2.14
N CYS A 121 19.59 -2.17 1.06
CA CYS A 121 20.06 -2.91 -0.12
C CYS A 121 20.84 -2.03 -1.10
N PHE A 122 20.41 -0.78 -1.27
CA PHE A 122 20.88 0.16 -2.31
C PHE A 122 21.27 1.51 -1.67
N PRO A 123 22.24 1.52 -0.74
CA PRO A 123 22.59 2.73 0.03
C PRO A 123 23.18 3.85 -0.83
N GLU A 124 23.60 3.55 -2.08
CA GLU A 124 24.13 4.49 -3.06
C GLU A 124 23.07 5.40 -3.67
N LEU A 125 21.78 5.07 -3.55
CA LEU A 125 20.72 5.90 -4.09
C LEU A 125 20.57 7.21 -3.32
N TYR A 126 20.41 8.31 -4.05
CA TYR A 126 20.25 9.65 -3.46
C TYR A 126 18.93 9.83 -2.70
N ASN A 127 17.90 9.05 -3.05
CA ASN A 127 16.68 8.86 -2.28
C ASN A 127 16.07 7.48 -2.56
N HIS A 128 15.04 7.10 -1.78
CA HIS A 128 14.36 5.82 -1.90
C HIS A 128 12.86 6.00 -2.16
N ARG A 129 12.50 6.96 -3.01
CA ARG A 129 11.13 7.07 -3.55
C ARG A 129 10.87 5.93 -4.52
N LEU A 130 9.62 5.55 -4.68
CA LEU A 130 9.24 4.44 -5.54
C LEU A 130 9.82 4.58 -6.95
N ASN A 131 9.64 5.75 -7.57
CA ASN A 131 10.17 6.04 -8.91
C ASN A 131 11.70 5.92 -8.99
N THR A 132 12.44 6.42 -8.00
CA THR A 132 13.91 6.35 -8.00
C THR A 132 14.41 4.92 -7.89
N VAL A 133 13.80 4.12 -7.01
CA VAL A 133 14.20 2.72 -6.83
C VAL A 133 13.78 1.88 -8.04
N SER A 134 12.59 2.15 -8.62
CA SER A 134 12.11 1.48 -9.82
C SER A 134 13.02 1.76 -11.02
N GLU A 135 13.40 3.02 -11.25
CA GLU A 135 14.33 3.39 -12.30
C GLU A 135 15.69 2.68 -12.15
N PHE A 136 16.24 2.66 -10.95
CA PHE A 136 17.50 1.99 -10.65
C PHE A 136 17.45 0.48 -10.93
N LEU A 137 16.32 -0.17 -10.67
CA LEU A 137 16.13 -1.60 -10.87
C LEU A 137 15.61 -1.95 -12.28
N GLY A 138 15.31 -0.95 -13.12
CA GLY A 138 14.73 -1.16 -14.46
C GLY A 138 13.27 -1.64 -14.41
N ILE A 139 12.52 -1.28 -13.37
CA ILE A 139 11.11 -1.63 -13.20
C ILE A 139 10.26 -0.55 -13.89
N GLU A 140 9.34 -0.97 -14.77
CA GLU A 140 8.37 -0.05 -15.38
C GLU A 140 7.40 0.48 -14.31
N LEU A 141 7.14 1.79 -14.34
CA LEU A 141 6.29 2.45 -13.36
C LEU A 141 5.41 3.51 -14.04
N ASP A 142 4.10 3.35 -13.90
CA ASP A 142 3.10 4.38 -14.18
C ASP A 142 2.60 4.92 -12.82
N HIS A 143 3.38 5.87 -12.29
CA HIS A 143 3.25 6.33 -10.91
C HIS A 143 1.88 6.97 -10.62
N HIS A 144 1.37 6.75 -9.41
CA HIS A 144 0.03 7.11 -8.95
C HIS A 144 -1.11 6.29 -9.60
N LYS A 145 -0.76 5.11 -10.13
CA LYS A 145 -1.71 4.04 -10.42
C LYS A 145 -1.48 2.91 -9.44
N ALA A 146 -2.41 2.69 -8.55
CA ALA A 146 -2.27 1.71 -7.45
C ALA A 146 -1.82 0.32 -7.93
N SER A 147 -2.25 -0.13 -9.13
CA SER A 147 -1.79 -1.38 -9.72
C SER A 147 -0.29 -1.37 -10.05
N SER A 148 0.18 -0.31 -10.69
CA SER A 148 1.58 -0.16 -11.07
C SER A 148 2.48 0.03 -9.84
N ASP A 149 2.02 0.81 -8.87
CA ASP A 149 2.77 1.11 -7.66
C ASP A 149 2.89 -0.14 -6.76
N ALA A 150 1.82 -0.95 -6.64
CA ALA A 150 1.86 -2.24 -5.95
C ALA A 150 2.78 -3.25 -6.65
N HIS A 151 2.73 -3.33 -7.99
CA HIS A 151 3.63 -4.18 -8.79
C HIS A 151 5.09 -3.79 -8.56
N ALA A 152 5.41 -2.51 -8.76
CA ALA A 152 6.77 -2.01 -8.56
C ALA A 152 7.27 -2.24 -7.12
N CYS A 153 6.41 -2.04 -6.12
CA CYS A 153 6.73 -2.33 -4.74
C CYS A 153 7.03 -3.83 -4.52
N ALA A 154 6.30 -4.74 -5.19
CA ALA A 154 6.53 -6.19 -5.15
C ALA A 154 7.88 -6.57 -5.79
N GLU A 155 8.22 -6.01 -6.94
CA GLU A 155 9.51 -6.23 -7.58
C GLU A 155 10.67 -5.69 -6.72
N ILE A 156 10.52 -4.53 -6.08
CA ILE A 156 11.51 -4.00 -5.12
C ILE A 156 11.67 -4.94 -3.92
N LEU A 157 10.58 -5.47 -3.37
CA LEU A 157 10.63 -6.46 -2.29
C LEU A 157 11.44 -7.69 -2.73
N ILE A 158 11.14 -8.25 -3.90
CA ILE A 158 11.82 -9.42 -4.46
C ILE A 158 13.31 -9.12 -4.67
N ALA A 159 13.65 -7.96 -5.23
CA ALA A 159 15.03 -7.54 -5.43
C ALA A 159 15.79 -7.45 -4.09
N CYS A 160 15.21 -6.86 -3.06
CA CYS A 160 15.81 -6.79 -1.73
C CYS A 160 16.00 -8.17 -1.10
N LEU A 161 15.03 -9.07 -1.24
CA LEU A 161 15.14 -10.43 -0.73
C LEU A 161 16.22 -11.22 -1.45
N ARG A 162 16.38 -11.04 -2.77
CA ARG A 162 17.46 -11.64 -3.57
C ARG A 162 18.85 -11.14 -3.16
N GLN A 163 18.96 -9.93 -2.62
CA GLN A 163 20.19 -9.40 -2.02
C GLN A 163 20.54 -10.03 -0.65
N GLY A 164 19.72 -10.97 -0.17
CA GLY A 164 19.97 -11.67 1.09
C GLY A 164 19.59 -10.89 2.34
N VAL A 165 18.73 -9.92 2.23
CA VAL A 165 18.22 -9.15 3.39
C VAL A 165 17.54 -10.09 4.39
N ASP A 166 17.94 -10.01 5.65
CA ASP A 166 17.20 -10.66 6.73
C ASP A 166 15.88 -9.91 6.99
N LEU A 167 14.79 -10.42 6.41
CA LEU A 167 13.47 -9.84 6.51
C LEU A 167 13.04 -9.55 7.96
N ARG A 168 13.44 -10.41 8.94
CA ARG A 168 13.08 -10.23 10.36
C ARG A 168 13.49 -8.86 10.92
N ARG A 169 14.52 -8.26 10.38
CA ARG A 169 14.98 -6.91 10.77
C ARG A 169 14.01 -5.81 10.34
N PHE A 170 13.18 -6.08 9.33
CA PHE A 170 12.26 -5.13 8.71
C PHE A 170 10.80 -5.35 9.10
N LEU A 171 10.47 -6.53 9.64
CA LEU A 171 9.12 -6.80 10.15
C LEU A 171 8.79 -5.89 11.34
N ARG A 172 7.58 -5.36 11.31
CA ARG A 172 6.98 -4.54 12.35
C ARG A 172 5.52 -4.97 12.56
N ALA A 173 4.99 -4.69 13.73
CA ALA A 173 3.57 -4.79 14.00
C ALA A 173 2.95 -3.39 13.87
N TYR A 174 1.86 -3.30 13.11
CA TYR A 174 1.03 -2.09 13.03
C TYR A 174 -0.18 -2.28 13.94
N ASP A 175 -0.41 -1.31 14.83
CA ASP A 175 -1.61 -1.31 15.66
C ASP A 175 -2.79 -0.78 14.83
N MET A 176 -3.68 -1.69 14.43
CA MET A 176 -4.85 -1.37 13.60
C MET A 176 -5.92 -0.57 14.35
N ASN A 177 -5.83 -0.53 15.69
CA ASN A 177 -6.71 0.23 16.56
C ASN A 177 -6.11 1.57 17.00
N ALA A 178 -4.81 1.82 16.73
CA ALA A 178 -4.17 3.06 17.12
C ALA A 178 -4.94 4.27 16.58
N CYS A 179 -5.29 5.17 17.46
CA CYS A 179 -5.81 6.46 17.08
C CYS A 179 -4.65 7.27 16.50
N CYS A 180 -4.54 7.36 15.17
CA CYS A 180 -3.62 8.31 14.57
C CYS A 180 -4.08 9.71 14.96
N THR A 181 -3.56 10.23 16.07
CA THR A 181 -3.59 11.67 16.35
C THR A 181 -2.87 12.33 15.18
N LEU A 182 -3.60 13.12 14.41
CA LEU A 182 -3.07 14.04 13.42
C LEU A 182 -2.04 14.94 14.11
N GLY A 183 -0.76 14.73 13.92
CA GLY A 183 0.28 15.52 14.57
C GLY A 183 1.68 14.89 14.54
N GLY A 184 2.09 14.37 13.42
CA GLY A 184 3.49 14.02 13.17
C GLY A 184 4.00 14.74 11.94
N ASN A 185 4.75 15.84 12.14
CA ASN A 185 5.52 16.49 11.08
C ASN A 185 6.48 15.47 10.46
N TRP A 186 6.15 15.00 9.27
CA TRP A 186 7.07 14.26 8.43
C TRP A 186 7.79 15.25 7.51
N ARG A 187 8.95 15.75 7.99
CA ARG A 187 9.94 16.43 7.15
C ARG A 187 10.96 15.42 6.64
#